data_dbae7f67dc20928ff0ee50873e6b3204
#
_entry.id   dbae7f67dc20928ff0ee50873e6b3204
#
_cell.length_a   1.000
_cell.length_b   1.000
_cell.length_c   1.000
_cell.angle_alpha   90.00
_cell.angle_beta   90.00
_cell.angle_gamma   90.00
#
_symmetry.space_group_name_H-M   'P 1'
#
loop_
_entity.id
_entity.type
_entity.pdbx_description
1 polymer ?
#
loop_
_entity_poly.entity_id
_entity_poly.type
_entity_poly.pdbx_seq_one_letter_code
_entity_poly.pdbx_strand_id
1 'polypeptide(L)'
;MATIKFTLSAKGGKDNDRPELLVSFTDGTAGNRVRIQSKTGLFAFRDYWSDTQQKHPITKSTKIHPLYRPEAVDVNEKLATLRTRIEAIAADTPTSEMSRAWLAAIVEDVLHPTKQENEQQNGPKTLIQAVNDFIEAAPTTIRHKGRPICAARLNHYKQVLKNLQGMGADGVTIERADKSFYDSFVRYMYAQGYKQNTISTRVKCIKSVINSLPMAERVGCEFVEPKKCKAVMEDIDNIALNENELQALADLDLANNPYLDRVRDQFLLLAWTGCRYSDLGKLTRRYIVQEDGDDCFSLEQQKTGAKVVIPILPPILPILEKYDYQPPKPISNQRFNDYIKEVARMAGLDDEVTTTHTQQNKGEFVPGRVETRRPKWQAVTAHTARRSFATNMYKQGFQTLAIMRITGHQTEKSFLTYIKVSESENAKMVLRQFKSQWNKR
;
A
#
# COMPACT_ATOMS: atom_id res chain seq x y z
N MET A 1 -47.35 0.16 21.51
CA MET A 1 -46.11 0.10 20.68
C MET A 1 -44.92 0.14 21.63
N ALA A 2 -44.02 -0.77 21.45
CA ALA A 2 -42.77 -0.83 22.20
C ALA A 2 -41.95 0.45 21.97
N THR A 3 -41.38 0.99 23.04
CA THR A 3 -40.54 2.19 22.97
C THR A 3 -39.16 1.89 23.59
N ILE A 4 -38.11 2.08 22.83
CA ILE A 4 -36.72 1.91 23.27
C ILE A 4 -36.06 3.29 23.37
N LYS A 5 -35.48 3.59 24.53
CA LYS A 5 -34.75 4.85 24.78
C LYS A 5 -33.38 4.58 25.37
N PHE A 6 -32.40 5.31 24.87
CA PHE A 6 -31.05 5.34 25.44
C PHE A 6 -30.86 6.65 26.21
N THR A 7 -30.38 6.54 27.44
CA THR A 7 -30.19 7.68 28.35
C THR A 7 -28.87 7.59 29.08
N LEU A 8 -28.30 8.73 29.46
CA LEU A 8 -27.10 8.77 30.27
C LEU A 8 -27.42 8.37 31.73
N SER A 9 -26.54 7.59 32.33
CA SER A 9 -26.63 7.27 33.77
C SER A 9 -26.44 8.53 34.62
N ALA A 10 -27.29 8.72 35.61
CA ALA A 10 -27.19 9.83 36.58
C ALA A 10 -26.02 9.66 37.56
N LYS A 11 -25.58 8.42 37.81
CA LYS A 11 -24.41 8.13 38.64
C LYS A 11 -23.19 8.11 37.71
N GLY A 12 -22.44 9.22 37.69
CA GLY A 12 -21.15 9.28 37.02
C GLY A 12 -20.20 8.21 37.56
N GLY A 13 -19.53 7.49 36.68
CA GLY A 13 -18.32 6.77 37.06
C GLY A 13 -17.24 7.76 37.54
N LYS A 14 -16.07 7.28 37.92
CA LYS A 14 -14.94 8.11 38.38
C LYS A 14 -14.54 9.26 37.44
N ASP A 15 -14.99 9.21 36.18
CA ASP A 15 -14.86 10.26 35.16
C ASP A 15 -16.24 10.85 34.87
N ASN A 16 -16.51 12.06 35.36
CA ASN A 16 -17.79 12.78 35.20
C ASN A 16 -18.14 13.06 33.72
N ASP A 17 -17.14 12.98 32.81
CA ASP A 17 -17.30 13.32 31.40
C ASP A 17 -17.74 12.12 30.51
N ARG A 18 -17.69 10.89 31.05
CA ARG A 18 -18.05 9.65 30.36
C ARG A 18 -19.08 8.82 31.11
N PRO A 19 -20.35 9.22 31.13
CA PRO A 19 -21.41 8.44 31.76
C PRO A 19 -21.72 7.19 30.97
N GLU A 20 -22.07 6.11 31.71
CA GLU A 20 -22.57 4.89 31.10
C GLU A 20 -23.95 5.10 30.48
N LEU A 21 -24.20 4.45 29.34
CA LEU A 21 -25.49 4.45 28.68
C LEU A 21 -26.41 3.38 29.25
N LEU A 22 -27.65 3.77 29.49
CA LEU A 22 -28.73 2.89 29.91
C LEU A 22 -29.72 2.71 28.77
N VAL A 23 -30.20 1.49 28.56
CA VAL A 23 -31.32 1.19 27.67
C VAL A 23 -32.57 1.02 28.48
N SER A 24 -33.64 1.75 28.13
CA SER A 24 -34.97 1.62 28.70
C SER A 24 -35.92 1.06 27.64
N PHE A 25 -36.64 0.01 27.99
CA PHE A 25 -37.68 -0.59 27.16
C PHE A 25 -39.00 -0.42 27.81
N THR A 26 -40.00 -0.03 27.04
CA THR A 26 -41.39 0.15 27.52
C THR A 26 -42.32 -0.45 26.49
N ASP A 27 -43.19 -1.36 26.90
CA ASP A 27 -44.25 -1.91 26.06
C ASP A 27 -45.54 -2.14 26.86
N GLY A 28 -46.69 -2.23 26.16
CA GLY A 28 -47.99 -2.51 26.70
C GLY A 28 -48.97 -1.35 26.65
N THR A 29 -50.27 -1.63 27.04
CA THR A 29 -51.36 -0.68 27.10
C THR A 29 -51.60 -0.21 28.55
N ALA A 30 -52.44 0.83 28.75
CA ALA A 30 -52.77 1.33 30.06
C ALA A 30 -53.40 0.22 30.93
N GLY A 31 -52.72 -0.19 32.00
CA GLY A 31 -53.11 -1.28 32.91
C GLY A 31 -52.19 -2.53 32.83
N ASN A 32 -51.46 -2.74 31.73
CA ASN A 32 -50.52 -3.85 31.58
C ASN A 32 -49.22 -3.37 30.88
N ARG A 33 -48.57 -2.38 31.50
CA ARG A 33 -47.39 -1.73 30.94
C ARG A 33 -46.11 -2.21 31.61
N VAL A 34 -45.23 -2.82 30.83
CA VAL A 34 -43.87 -3.17 31.27
C VAL A 34 -42.92 -2.01 31.00
N ARG A 35 -42.18 -1.60 32.03
CA ARG A 35 -41.07 -0.63 31.90
C ARG A 35 -39.86 -1.19 32.62
N ILE A 36 -38.83 -1.50 31.83
CA ILE A 36 -37.60 -2.10 32.31
C ILE A 36 -36.39 -1.31 31.82
N GLN A 37 -35.29 -1.41 32.55
CA GLN A 37 -34.05 -0.72 32.21
C GLN A 37 -32.83 -1.62 32.48
N SER A 38 -31.84 -1.56 31.64
CA SER A 38 -30.57 -2.25 31.79
C SER A 38 -29.38 -1.33 31.47
N LYS A 39 -28.22 -1.65 32.02
CA LYS A 39 -26.97 -1.04 31.67
C LYS A 39 -26.48 -1.62 30.35
N THR A 40 -25.84 -0.81 29.53
CA THR A 40 -25.31 -1.26 28.23
C THR A 40 -23.79 -1.59 28.24
N GLY A 41 -23.08 -1.14 29.28
CA GLY A 41 -21.61 -1.19 29.28
C GLY A 41 -20.95 -0.23 28.30
N LEU A 42 -21.73 0.53 27.53
CA LEU A 42 -21.20 1.56 26.61
C LEU A 42 -21.14 2.90 27.34
N PHE A 43 -20.13 3.70 27.01
CA PHE A 43 -19.92 5.03 27.59
C PHE A 43 -20.06 6.10 26.52
N ALA A 44 -20.77 7.17 26.86
CA ALA A 44 -20.98 8.31 25.96
C ALA A 44 -20.09 9.49 26.36
N PHE A 45 -19.78 10.34 25.41
CA PHE A 45 -19.18 11.65 25.67
C PHE A 45 -20.30 12.64 26.01
N ARG A 46 -20.43 13.07 27.29
CA ARG A 46 -21.51 13.90 27.78
C ARG A 46 -21.73 15.16 26.94
N ASP A 47 -20.69 15.89 26.63
CA ASP A 47 -20.73 17.15 25.88
C ASP A 47 -21.16 17.01 24.42
N TYR A 48 -21.09 15.79 23.89
CA TYR A 48 -21.42 15.46 22.49
C TYR A 48 -22.62 14.51 22.37
N TRP A 49 -23.31 14.22 23.45
CA TRP A 49 -24.51 13.38 23.44
C TRP A 49 -25.78 14.18 23.14
N SER A 50 -26.66 13.66 22.31
CA SER A 50 -27.97 14.21 22.04
C SER A 50 -29.07 13.35 22.66
N ASP A 51 -29.71 13.81 23.69
CA ASP A 51 -30.85 13.13 24.32
C ASP A 51 -32.04 12.99 23.37
N THR A 52 -32.24 13.98 22.49
CA THR A 52 -33.33 13.98 21.50
C THR A 52 -33.09 12.91 20.43
N GLN A 53 -31.86 12.80 19.93
CA GLN A 53 -31.50 11.81 18.91
C GLN A 53 -31.03 10.47 19.51
N GLN A 54 -30.73 10.44 20.79
CA GLN A 54 -30.23 9.29 21.56
C GLN A 54 -28.97 8.68 20.92
N LYS A 55 -28.06 9.54 20.49
CA LYS A 55 -26.78 9.21 19.86
C LYS A 55 -25.82 10.40 19.86
N HIS A 56 -24.57 10.17 19.50
CA HIS A 56 -23.63 11.25 19.16
C HIS A 56 -23.97 11.80 17.77
N PRO A 57 -24.42 13.07 17.62
CA PRO A 57 -24.65 13.66 16.30
C PRO A 57 -23.34 13.81 15.54
N ILE A 58 -23.14 13.05 14.45
CA ILE A 58 -21.93 13.09 13.65
C ILE A 58 -22.26 13.71 12.30
N THR A 59 -22.20 15.05 12.25
CA THR A 59 -22.41 15.84 11.03
C THR A 59 -21.14 16.59 10.68
N LYS A 60 -21.07 17.21 9.48
CA LYS A 60 -19.94 18.07 9.09
C LYS A 60 -19.74 19.27 10.02
N SER A 61 -20.80 19.71 10.68
CA SER A 61 -20.85 20.87 11.59
C SER A 61 -20.66 20.50 13.08
N THR A 62 -20.66 19.23 13.45
CA THR A 62 -20.46 18.81 14.85
C THR A 62 -19.01 18.98 15.28
N LYS A 63 -18.83 19.68 16.41
CA LYS A 63 -17.51 19.98 17.01
C LYS A 63 -16.92 18.81 17.82
N ILE A 64 -17.26 17.55 17.51
CA ILE A 64 -16.63 16.40 18.19
C ILE A 64 -15.14 16.42 17.84
N HIS A 65 -14.31 16.41 18.88
CA HIS A 65 -12.86 16.40 18.71
C HIS A 65 -12.45 15.18 17.85
N PRO A 66 -11.55 15.36 16.86
CA PRO A 66 -11.18 14.31 15.91
C PRO A 66 -10.74 12.98 16.55
N LEU A 67 -10.13 13.03 17.73
CA LEU A 67 -9.69 11.83 18.49
C LEU A 67 -10.88 10.99 19.03
N TYR A 68 -12.02 11.61 19.34
CA TYR A 68 -13.20 10.92 19.91
C TYR A 68 -14.21 10.49 18.86
N ARG A 69 -14.07 10.97 17.63
CA ARG A 69 -15.01 10.71 16.55
C ARG A 69 -15.14 9.23 16.17
N PRO A 70 -14.05 8.42 16.06
CA PRO A 70 -14.18 6.98 15.78
C PRO A 70 -14.95 6.23 16.86
N GLU A 71 -14.72 6.54 18.14
CA GLU A 71 -15.41 5.92 19.26
C GLU A 71 -16.89 6.31 19.30
N ALA A 72 -17.21 7.57 19.01
CA ALA A 72 -18.60 8.04 18.92
C ALA A 72 -19.38 7.38 17.77
N VAL A 73 -18.71 7.07 16.65
CA VAL A 73 -19.28 6.27 15.54
C VAL A 73 -19.56 4.86 15.99
N ASP A 74 -18.60 4.18 16.60
CA ASP A 74 -18.73 2.81 17.09
C ASP A 74 -19.87 2.67 18.12
N VAL A 75 -19.97 3.62 19.07
CA VAL A 75 -21.09 3.66 20.04
C VAL A 75 -22.42 3.80 19.32
N ASN A 76 -22.55 4.70 18.35
CA ASN A 76 -23.78 4.88 17.60
C ASN A 76 -24.20 3.62 16.83
N GLU A 77 -23.26 2.93 16.19
CA GLU A 77 -23.51 1.68 15.46
C GLU A 77 -23.98 0.56 16.39
N LYS A 78 -23.32 0.41 17.54
CA LYS A 78 -23.73 -0.55 18.59
C LYS A 78 -25.12 -0.28 19.13
N LEU A 79 -25.48 0.99 19.38
CA LEU A 79 -26.80 1.36 19.83
C LEU A 79 -27.89 1.09 18.76
N ALA A 80 -27.57 1.32 17.48
CA ALA A 80 -28.49 1.01 16.39
C ALA A 80 -28.73 -0.51 16.27
N THR A 81 -27.68 -1.30 16.33
CA THR A 81 -27.75 -2.77 16.32
C THR A 81 -28.56 -3.30 17.51
N LEU A 82 -28.29 -2.79 18.72
CA LEU A 82 -29.01 -3.16 19.92
C LEU A 82 -30.52 -2.83 19.82
N ARG A 83 -30.86 -1.65 19.30
CA ARG A 83 -32.26 -1.25 19.09
C ARG A 83 -32.98 -2.23 18.17
N THR A 84 -32.42 -2.50 16.98
CA THR A 84 -33.01 -3.42 16.00
C THR A 84 -33.19 -4.84 16.59
N ARG A 85 -32.20 -5.30 17.37
CA ARG A 85 -32.29 -6.63 17.99
C ARG A 85 -33.34 -6.71 19.09
N ILE A 86 -33.45 -5.70 19.93
CA ILE A 86 -34.54 -5.62 20.96
C ILE A 86 -35.90 -5.59 20.29
N GLU A 87 -36.10 -4.79 19.23
CA GLU A 87 -37.34 -4.70 18.47
C GLU A 87 -37.74 -6.05 17.88
N ALA A 88 -36.80 -6.78 17.28
CA ALA A 88 -37.06 -8.09 16.70
C ALA A 88 -37.42 -9.14 17.73
N ILE A 89 -36.73 -9.23 18.86
CA ILE A 89 -37.01 -10.21 19.92
C ILE A 89 -38.32 -9.85 20.65
N ALA A 90 -38.60 -8.56 20.87
CA ALA A 90 -39.82 -8.11 21.53
C ALA A 90 -41.08 -8.41 20.71
N ALA A 91 -40.97 -8.47 19.38
CA ALA A 91 -42.11 -8.83 18.50
C ALA A 91 -42.62 -10.24 18.77
N ASP A 92 -41.73 -11.17 19.13
CA ASP A 92 -42.04 -12.59 19.35
C ASP A 92 -42.13 -12.98 20.84
N THR A 93 -41.88 -12.05 21.78
CA THR A 93 -41.84 -12.34 23.21
C THR A 93 -43.14 -11.84 23.90
N PRO A 94 -43.87 -12.71 24.64
CA PRO A 94 -45.02 -12.30 25.44
C PRO A 94 -44.61 -11.25 26.48
N THR A 95 -45.45 -10.24 26.68
CA THR A 95 -45.20 -9.14 27.64
C THR A 95 -44.96 -9.63 29.08
N SER A 96 -45.53 -10.78 29.45
CA SER A 96 -45.35 -11.41 30.78
C SER A 96 -43.90 -11.94 31.01
N GLU A 97 -43.16 -12.21 29.96
CA GLU A 97 -41.79 -12.71 30.02
C GLU A 97 -40.74 -11.59 29.96
N MET A 98 -41.16 -10.38 29.59
CA MET A 98 -40.28 -9.22 29.44
C MET A 98 -39.87 -8.70 30.84
N SER A 99 -38.77 -9.17 31.34
CA SER A 99 -38.18 -8.80 32.63
C SER A 99 -36.88 -8.01 32.43
N ARG A 100 -36.38 -7.45 33.55
CA ARG A 100 -35.03 -6.83 33.53
C ARG A 100 -33.96 -7.81 33.13
N ALA A 101 -34.08 -9.09 33.54
CA ALA A 101 -33.15 -10.16 33.15
C ALA A 101 -33.21 -10.45 31.64
N TRP A 102 -34.44 -10.47 31.05
CA TRP A 102 -34.64 -10.58 29.61
C TRP A 102 -33.93 -9.47 28.83
N LEU A 103 -34.11 -8.21 29.24
CA LEU A 103 -33.44 -7.08 28.57
C LEU A 103 -31.91 -7.13 28.76
N ALA A 104 -31.44 -7.50 29.95
CA ALA A 104 -30.01 -7.65 30.22
C ALA A 104 -29.37 -8.77 29.38
N ALA A 105 -30.08 -9.87 29.18
CA ALA A 105 -29.60 -10.98 28.33
C ALA A 105 -29.43 -10.53 26.86
N ILE A 106 -30.38 -9.74 26.34
CA ILE A 106 -30.26 -9.20 24.97
C ILE A 106 -29.09 -8.21 24.86
N VAL A 107 -28.92 -7.36 25.88
CA VAL A 107 -27.79 -6.41 25.91
C VAL A 107 -26.46 -7.17 25.93
N GLU A 108 -26.37 -8.21 26.76
CA GLU A 108 -25.17 -9.04 26.87
C GLU A 108 -24.89 -9.77 25.53
N ASP A 109 -25.91 -10.39 24.92
CA ASP A 109 -25.79 -11.10 23.64
C ASP A 109 -25.30 -10.17 22.50
N VAL A 110 -25.83 -8.94 22.42
CA VAL A 110 -25.55 -8.02 21.32
C VAL A 110 -24.27 -7.20 21.52
N LEU A 111 -24.04 -6.70 22.75
CA LEU A 111 -22.93 -5.78 23.03
C LEU A 111 -21.70 -6.46 23.61
N HIS A 112 -21.91 -7.59 24.28
CA HIS A 112 -20.90 -8.43 24.90
C HIS A 112 -21.12 -9.88 24.50
N PRO A 113 -21.15 -10.21 23.19
CA PRO A 113 -21.37 -11.59 22.75
C PRO A 113 -20.38 -12.47 23.50
N THR A 114 -20.93 -13.35 24.34
CA THR A 114 -20.14 -14.26 25.15
C THR A 114 -19.28 -15.07 24.21
N LYS A 115 -18.00 -15.17 24.50
CA LYS A 115 -17.03 -16.00 23.80
C LYS A 115 -17.46 -17.45 23.57
N GLN A 116 -18.60 -17.89 24.12
CA GLN A 116 -19.04 -19.28 24.15
C GLN A 116 -19.60 -19.81 22.83
N GLU A 117 -20.13 -19.02 21.91
CA GLU A 117 -20.57 -19.52 20.60
C GLU A 117 -19.43 -19.52 19.55
N ASN A 118 -18.39 -18.70 19.77
CA ASN A 118 -17.18 -18.74 18.96
C ASN A 118 -16.12 -19.72 19.47
N GLU A 119 -16.21 -20.19 20.71
CA GLU A 119 -15.26 -21.18 21.27
C GLU A 119 -15.55 -22.62 20.82
N GLN A 120 -16.72 -22.92 20.24
CA GLN A 120 -17.02 -24.25 19.69
C GLN A 120 -16.53 -24.45 18.24
N GLN A 121 -16.02 -23.38 17.57
CA GLN A 121 -15.42 -23.50 16.23
C GLN A 121 -13.99 -22.98 16.09
N ASN A 122 -13.40 -22.34 17.13
CA ASN A 122 -12.08 -21.73 16.98
C ASN A 122 -11.15 -22.10 18.15
N GLY A 123 -10.31 -23.09 17.91
CA GLY A 123 -8.98 -23.14 18.48
C GLY A 123 -8.21 -21.83 18.17
N PRO A 124 -7.01 -21.62 18.76
CA PRO A 124 -6.27 -20.37 18.56
C PRO A 124 -6.14 -20.07 17.05
N LYS A 125 -6.44 -18.82 16.68
CA LYS A 125 -6.50 -18.36 15.28
C LYS A 125 -5.25 -18.74 14.52
N THR A 126 -5.40 -19.43 13.39
CA THR A 126 -4.26 -19.82 12.57
C THR A 126 -3.79 -18.65 11.69
N LEU A 127 -2.53 -18.71 11.27
CA LEU A 127 -1.94 -17.71 10.37
C LEU A 127 -2.68 -17.67 9.02
N ILE A 128 -3.12 -18.83 8.51
CA ILE A 128 -3.89 -18.92 7.26
C ILE A 128 -5.26 -18.25 7.42
N GLN A 129 -5.97 -18.47 8.52
CA GLN A 129 -7.22 -17.77 8.82
C GLN A 129 -7.01 -16.25 8.88
N ALA A 130 -5.98 -15.78 9.58
CA ALA A 130 -5.68 -14.36 9.67
C ALA A 130 -5.37 -13.73 8.29
N VAL A 131 -4.69 -14.44 7.40
CA VAL A 131 -4.43 -13.97 6.03
C VAL A 131 -5.70 -13.94 5.20
N ASN A 132 -6.58 -14.93 5.32
CA ASN A 132 -7.88 -14.96 4.63
C ASN A 132 -8.76 -13.80 5.08
N ASP A 133 -8.97 -13.62 6.38
CA ASP A 133 -9.76 -12.53 6.94
C ASP A 133 -9.25 -11.16 6.46
N PHE A 134 -7.90 -11.02 6.43
CA PHE A 134 -7.26 -9.80 5.94
C PHE A 134 -7.55 -9.55 4.45
N ILE A 135 -7.54 -10.60 3.62
CA ILE A 135 -7.83 -10.50 2.18
C ILE A 135 -9.30 -10.13 1.96
N GLU A 136 -10.21 -10.72 2.71
CA GLU A 136 -11.65 -10.46 2.64
C GLU A 136 -12.02 -9.05 3.09
N ALA A 137 -11.43 -8.59 4.20
CA ALA A 137 -11.64 -7.24 4.71
C ALA A 137 -10.94 -6.14 3.89
N ALA A 138 -9.95 -6.47 3.07
CA ALA A 138 -9.11 -5.49 2.37
C ALA A 138 -9.87 -4.53 1.43
N PRO A 139 -10.94 -4.93 0.70
CA PRO A 139 -11.68 -4.03 -0.18
C PRO A 139 -12.45 -2.94 0.56
N THR A 140 -12.90 -3.22 1.77
CA THR A 140 -13.75 -2.32 2.58
C THR A 140 -12.96 -1.54 3.62
N THR A 141 -11.80 -2.04 4.02
CA THR A 141 -10.99 -1.42 5.06
C THR A 141 -10.17 -0.26 4.51
N ILE A 142 -10.48 0.96 4.94
CA ILE A 142 -9.68 2.16 4.64
C ILE A 142 -8.37 2.09 5.43
N ARG A 143 -7.25 2.04 4.71
CA ARG A 143 -5.92 2.02 5.28
C ARG A 143 -5.14 3.28 4.87
N HIS A 144 -3.85 3.25 4.96
CA HIS A 144 -2.95 4.38 4.70
C HIS A 144 -3.45 5.36 3.62
N LYS A 145 -3.51 6.66 3.94
CA LYS A 145 -3.97 7.78 3.08
C LYS A 145 -5.46 7.73 2.67
N GLY A 146 -6.32 7.10 3.47
CA GLY A 146 -7.77 7.11 3.21
C GLY A 146 -8.20 6.29 1.99
N ARG A 147 -7.38 5.35 1.53
CA ARG A 147 -7.69 4.50 0.37
C ARG A 147 -7.64 3.01 0.75
N PRO A 148 -8.49 2.15 0.15
CA PRO A 148 -8.40 0.70 0.32
C PRO A 148 -7.11 0.14 -0.30
N ILE A 149 -6.80 -1.11 0.02
CA ILE A 149 -5.66 -1.81 -0.57
C ILE A 149 -5.92 -2.01 -2.06
N CYS A 150 -5.00 -1.55 -2.93
CA CYS A 150 -5.13 -1.76 -4.36
C CYS A 150 -5.00 -3.24 -4.76
N ALA A 151 -5.64 -3.62 -5.88
CA ALA A 151 -5.66 -5.00 -6.38
C ALA A 151 -4.25 -5.61 -6.55
N ALA A 152 -3.28 -4.83 -7.03
CA ALA A 152 -1.90 -5.30 -7.18
C ALA A 152 -1.26 -5.69 -5.84
N ARG A 153 -1.52 -4.92 -4.77
CA ARG A 153 -1.03 -5.23 -3.43
C ARG A 153 -1.80 -6.40 -2.82
N LEU A 154 -3.10 -6.51 -3.08
CA LEU A 154 -3.92 -7.64 -2.64
C LEU A 154 -3.40 -8.97 -3.21
N ASN A 155 -2.93 -8.98 -4.45
CA ASN A 155 -2.29 -10.14 -5.06
C ASN A 155 -1.06 -10.65 -4.28
N HIS A 156 -0.30 -9.78 -3.62
CA HIS A 156 0.81 -10.23 -2.77
C HIS A 156 0.32 -11.04 -1.57
N TYR A 157 -0.79 -10.66 -0.95
CA TYR A 157 -1.39 -11.41 0.17
C TYR A 157 -1.97 -12.75 -0.31
N LYS A 158 -2.65 -12.78 -1.48
CA LYS A 158 -3.12 -14.03 -2.10
C LYS A 158 -1.97 -14.99 -2.40
N GLN A 159 -0.81 -14.48 -2.82
CA GLN A 159 0.37 -15.31 -3.02
C GLN A 159 0.97 -15.81 -1.68
N VAL A 160 0.92 -15.00 -0.61
CA VAL A 160 1.30 -15.46 0.74
C VAL A 160 0.42 -16.63 1.15
N LEU A 161 -0.91 -16.52 0.97
CA LEU A 161 -1.83 -17.60 1.28
C LEU A 161 -1.45 -18.90 0.57
N LYS A 162 -1.22 -18.84 -0.75
CA LYS A 162 -0.77 -19.99 -1.54
C LYS A 162 0.56 -20.58 -1.03
N ASN A 163 1.51 -19.73 -0.64
CA ASN A 163 2.79 -20.19 -0.12
C ASN A 163 2.63 -20.88 1.24
N LEU A 164 1.77 -20.37 2.13
CA LEU A 164 1.49 -20.98 3.43
C LEU A 164 0.79 -22.33 3.27
N GLN A 165 -0.21 -22.42 2.40
CA GLN A 165 -0.91 -23.67 2.08
C GLN A 165 0.04 -24.70 1.45
N GLY A 166 0.85 -24.28 0.47
CA GLY A 166 1.83 -25.15 -0.18
C GLY A 166 2.95 -25.64 0.74
N MET A 167 3.20 -24.94 1.84
CA MET A 167 4.12 -25.37 2.90
C MET A 167 3.47 -26.33 3.91
N GLY A 168 2.12 -26.46 3.91
CA GLY A 168 1.39 -27.22 4.91
C GLY A 168 1.27 -26.50 6.25
N ALA A 169 1.15 -25.16 6.25
CA ALA A 169 1.09 -24.36 7.47
C ALA A 169 -0.35 -24.22 8.04
N ASP A 170 -1.27 -25.13 7.71
CA ASP A 170 -2.70 -25.04 8.07
C ASP A 170 -2.94 -24.99 9.57
N GLY A 171 -2.13 -25.69 10.36
CA GLY A 171 -2.22 -25.75 11.83
C GLY A 171 -1.35 -24.71 12.57
N VAL A 172 -0.66 -23.82 11.87
CA VAL A 172 0.22 -22.84 12.52
C VAL A 172 -0.61 -21.69 13.08
N THR A 173 -0.67 -21.59 14.42
CA THR A 173 -1.34 -20.49 15.12
C THR A 173 -0.48 -19.23 15.12
N ILE A 174 -1.09 -18.07 15.37
CA ILE A 174 -0.37 -16.79 15.43
C ILE A 174 0.75 -16.83 16.50
N GLU A 175 0.51 -17.45 17.64
CA GLU A 175 1.50 -17.61 18.70
C GLU A 175 2.68 -18.49 18.27
N ARG A 176 2.41 -19.54 17.47
CA ARG A 176 3.44 -20.44 16.92
C ARG A 176 4.15 -19.88 15.69
N ALA A 177 3.78 -18.70 15.21
CA ALA A 177 4.54 -17.99 14.21
C ALA A 177 5.79 -17.35 14.84
N ASP A 178 6.71 -18.20 15.27
CA ASP A 178 7.97 -17.90 15.93
C ASP A 178 9.16 -17.81 14.94
N LYS A 179 10.37 -17.73 15.48
CA LYS A 179 11.60 -17.71 14.68
C LYS A 179 11.81 -19.04 13.92
N SER A 180 11.45 -20.17 14.48
CA SER A 180 11.58 -21.49 13.84
C SER A 180 10.65 -21.59 12.62
N PHE A 181 9.40 -21.14 12.77
CA PHE A 181 8.48 -21.04 11.64
C PHE A 181 8.98 -20.10 10.56
N TYR A 182 9.51 -18.92 10.94
CA TYR A 182 10.10 -17.98 9.98
C TYR A 182 11.23 -18.65 9.17
N ASP A 183 12.15 -19.35 9.82
CA ASP A 183 13.27 -20.01 9.14
C ASP A 183 12.78 -21.13 8.21
N SER A 184 11.77 -21.88 8.64
CA SER A 184 11.13 -22.91 7.83
C SER A 184 10.41 -22.33 6.59
N PHE A 185 9.69 -21.21 6.77
CA PHE A 185 9.04 -20.48 5.67
C PHE A 185 10.07 -19.95 4.66
N VAL A 186 11.14 -19.32 5.13
CA VAL A 186 12.19 -18.79 4.25
C VAL A 186 12.86 -19.94 3.48
N ARG A 187 13.16 -21.06 4.15
CA ARG A 187 13.72 -22.27 3.55
C ARG A 187 12.79 -22.84 2.45
N TYR A 188 11.50 -22.97 2.77
CA TYR A 188 10.51 -23.41 1.81
C TYR A 188 10.47 -22.50 0.57
N MET A 189 10.45 -21.18 0.77
CA MET A 189 10.41 -20.21 -0.33
C MET A 189 11.65 -20.31 -1.24
N TYR A 190 12.83 -20.51 -0.66
CA TYR A 190 14.03 -20.76 -1.47
C TYR A 190 13.95 -22.09 -2.22
N ALA A 191 13.48 -23.16 -1.60
CA ALA A 191 13.30 -24.45 -2.26
C ALA A 191 12.33 -24.39 -3.44
N GLN A 192 11.35 -23.45 -3.39
CA GLN A 192 10.47 -23.15 -4.52
C GLN A 192 11.12 -22.23 -5.58
N GLY A 193 12.38 -21.84 -5.43
CA GLY A 193 13.12 -21.00 -6.39
C GLY A 193 12.80 -19.51 -6.31
N TYR A 194 12.16 -19.03 -5.24
CA TYR A 194 11.89 -17.60 -5.09
C TYR A 194 13.15 -16.82 -4.75
N LYS A 195 13.30 -15.64 -5.36
CA LYS A 195 14.41 -14.72 -5.08
C LYS A 195 14.22 -14.00 -3.75
N GLN A 196 15.33 -13.60 -3.12
CA GLN A 196 15.39 -12.93 -1.81
C GLN A 196 14.39 -11.78 -1.68
N ASN A 197 14.29 -10.87 -2.65
CA ASN A 197 13.37 -9.73 -2.59
C ASN A 197 11.89 -10.14 -2.63
N THR A 198 11.57 -11.25 -3.30
CA THR A 198 10.23 -11.83 -3.28
C THR A 198 9.92 -12.40 -1.91
N ILE A 199 10.83 -13.17 -1.33
CA ILE A 199 10.71 -13.74 0.02
C ILE A 199 10.50 -12.62 1.04
N SER A 200 11.34 -11.59 1.01
CA SER A 200 11.23 -10.43 1.89
C SER A 200 9.90 -9.70 1.76
N THR A 201 9.35 -9.63 0.54
CA THR A 201 8.03 -9.05 0.30
C THR A 201 6.94 -9.92 0.94
N ARG A 202 7.02 -11.26 0.85
CA ARG A 202 6.09 -12.18 1.52
C ARG A 202 6.16 -12.06 3.04
N VAL A 203 7.37 -12.03 3.60
CA VAL A 203 7.60 -11.80 5.05
C VAL A 203 6.97 -10.47 5.49
N LYS A 204 7.15 -9.38 4.74
CA LYS A 204 6.50 -8.08 5.02
C LYS A 204 4.98 -8.17 4.99
N CYS A 205 4.41 -8.94 4.07
CA CYS A 205 2.97 -9.16 4.00
C CYS A 205 2.46 -9.92 5.24
N ILE A 206 3.11 -11.02 5.64
CA ILE A 206 2.76 -11.77 6.86
C ILE A 206 2.83 -10.84 8.08
N LYS A 207 3.91 -10.09 8.25
CA LYS A 207 4.04 -9.09 9.34
C LYS A 207 2.91 -8.05 9.31
N SER A 208 2.51 -7.59 8.13
CA SER A 208 1.43 -6.62 7.99
C SER A 208 0.09 -7.21 8.41
N VAL A 209 -0.18 -8.49 8.13
CA VAL A 209 -1.38 -9.20 8.58
C VAL A 209 -1.37 -9.33 10.09
N ILE A 210 -0.31 -9.89 10.68
CA ILE A 210 -0.21 -10.08 12.14
C ILE A 210 -0.33 -8.74 12.87
N ASN A 211 0.33 -7.68 12.37
CA ASN A 211 0.24 -6.34 12.97
C ASN A 211 -1.15 -5.69 12.84
N SER A 212 -2.02 -6.20 11.98
CA SER A 212 -3.39 -5.72 11.88
C SER A 212 -4.34 -6.38 12.87
N LEU A 213 -3.92 -7.46 13.52
CA LEU A 213 -4.69 -8.14 14.56
C LEU A 213 -4.69 -7.34 15.87
N PRO A 214 -5.72 -7.49 16.71
CA PRO A 214 -5.73 -6.98 18.08
C PRO A 214 -4.49 -7.42 18.85
N MET A 215 -4.03 -6.58 19.78
CA MET A 215 -2.80 -6.86 20.52
C MET A 215 -2.87 -8.18 21.30
N ALA A 216 -4.03 -8.52 21.83
CA ALA A 216 -4.27 -9.77 22.56
C ALA A 216 -4.05 -11.03 21.70
N GLU A 217 -4.39 -10.97 20.40
CA GLU A 217 -4.25 -12.11 19.48
C GLU A 217 -2.81 -12.33 18.98
N ARG A 218 -1.91 -11.35 19.17
CA ARG A 218 -0.51 -11.41 18.72
C ARG A 218 0.53 -11.42 19.83
N VAL A 219 0.10 -11.56 21.08
CA VAL A 219 1.00 -11.71 22.22
C VAL A 219 1.87 -12.94 22.02
N GLY A 220 3.18 -12.80 22.21
CA GLY A 220 4.15 -13.89 22.03
C GLY A 220 4.56 -14.18 20.57
N CYS A 221 3.96 -13.55 19.58
CA CYS A 221 4.31 -13.77 18.18
C CYS A 221 5.68 -13.16 17.81
N GLU A 222 6.71 -13.98 17.71
CA GLU A 222 8.07 -13.54 17.37
C GLU A 222 8.21 -13.10 15.90
N PHE A 223 7.34 -13.56 15.02
CA PHE A 223 7.42 -13.26 13.57
C PHE A 223 7.43 -11.75 13.29
N VAL A 224 6.75 -10.94 14.10
CA VAL A 224 6.71 -9.49 13.94
C VAL A 224 7.93 -8.77 14.51
N GLU A 225 8.72 -9.42 15.34
CA GLU A 225 9.91 -8.82 15.94
C GLU A 225 10.98 -8.51 14.88
N PRO A 226 11.42 -7.24 14.74
CA PRO A 226 12.38 -6.87 13.69
C PRO A 226 13.77 -7.49 13.88
N LYS A 227 14.15 -7.78 15.13
CA LYS A 227 15.45 -8.37 15.44
C LYS A 227 15.51 -9.86 15.14
N LYS A 228 14.41 -10.59 15.37
CA LYS A 228 14.35 -12.06 15.20
C LYS A 228 14.03 -12.45 13.74
N CYS A 229 13.02 -11.86 13.15
CA CYS A 229 12.52 -12.22 11.82
C CYS A 229 12.68 -11.04 10.84
N LYS A 230 13.82 -10.95 10.16
CA LYS A 230 14.13 -9.82 9.26
C LYS A 230 13.60 -10.04 7.85
N ALA A 231 12.95 -9.04 7.28
CA ALA A 231 12.67 -8.98 5.85
C ALA A 231 13.86 -8.31 5.12
N VAL A 232 14.91 -9.10 4.87
CA VAL A 232 16.15 -8.60 4.26
C VAL A 232 15.93 -8.35 2.77
N MET A 233 16.14 -7.12 2.32
CA MET A 233 16.11 -6.76 0.91
C MET A 233 17.54 -6.73 0.38
N GLU A 234 17.72 -7.27 -0.82
CA GLU A 234 18.97 -7.13 -1.58
C GLU A 234 18.91 -5.90 -2.45
N ASP A 235 20.01 -5.19 -2.51
CA ASP A 235 20.21 -4.19 -3.54
C ASP A 235 20.45 -4.92 -4.87
N ILE A 236 19.59 -4.67 -5.83
CA ILE A 236 19.75 -5.18 -7.19
C ILE A 236 20.57 -4.16 -7.95
N ASP A 237 21.70 -4.61 -8.52
CA ASP A 237 22.46 -3.78 -9.43
C ASP A 237 21.63 -3.50 -10.68
N ASN A 238 21.34 -2.24 -10.84
CA ASN A 238 20.53 -1.74 -11.92
C ASN A 238 21.37 -0.78 -12.77
N ILE A 239 21.13 -0.75 -14.05
CA ILE A 239 21.82 0.11 -15.00
C ILE A 239 21.10 1.44 -15.24
N ALA A 240 21.86 2.42 -15.71
CA ALA A 240 21.39 3.62 -16.37
C ALA A 240 22.09 3.75 -17.72
N LEU A 241 21.41 4.31 -18.72
CA LEU A 241 22.01 4.65 -20.01
C LEU A 241 22.49 6.09 -19.95
N ASN A 242 23.69 6.34 -20.46
CA ASN A 242 24.22 7.69 -20.62
C ASN A 242 23.63 8.35 -21.90
N GLU A 243 23.95 9.62 -22.11
CA GLU A 243 23.40 10.40 -23.24
C GLU A 243 23.83 9.83 -24.59
N ASN A 244 25.07 9.36 -24.75
CA ASN A 244 25.53 8.75 -25.98
C ASN A 244 24.78 7.47 -26.31
N GLU A 245 24.48 6.66 -25.31
CA GLU A 245 23.68 5.44 -25.47
C GLU A 245 22.21 5.76 -25.80
N LEU A 246 21.64 6.83 -25.21
CA LEU A 246 20.31 7.30 -25.59
C LEU A 246 20.30 7.84 -27.01
N GLN A 247 21.37 8.52 -27.45
CA GLN A 247 21.52 8.98 -28.82
C GLN A 247 21.65 7.81 -29.78
N ALA A 248 22.46 6.80 -29.48
CA ALA A 248 22.56 5.58 -30.28
C ALA A 248 21.22 4.87 -30.50
N LEU A 249 20.35 4.89 -29.48
CA LEU A 249 18.97 4.41 -29.64
C LEU A 249 18.16 5.31 -30.57
N ALA A 250 18.30 6.63 -30.45
CA ALA A 250 17.57 7.60 -31.27
C ALA A 250 17.94 7.51 -32.76
N ASP A 251 19.23 7.26 -33.05
CA ASP A 251 19.79 7.22 -34.39
C ASP A 251 19.51 5.91 -35.16
N LEU A 252 18.89 4.91 -34.50
CA LEU A 252 18.55 3.64 -35.15
C LEU A 252 17.53 3.87 -36.28
N ASP A 253 17.86 3.39 -37.48
CA ASP A 253 16.88 3.24 -38.55
C ASP A 253 15.99 2.01 -38.32
N LEU A 254 14.76 2.26 -37.96
CA LEU A 254 13.73 1.24 -37.70
C LEU A 254 12.55 1.36 -38.67
N ALA A 255 12.73 2.01 -39.82
CA ALA A 255 11.66 2.22 -40.79
C ALA A 255 10.99 0.92 -41.23
N ASN A 256 11.77 -0.17 -41.34
CA ASN A 256 11.27 -1.50 -41.70
C ASN A 256 10.66 -2.28 -40.52
N ASN A 257 10.70 -1.73 -39.29
CA ASN A 257 10.12 -2.36 -38.10
C ASN A 257 9.33 -1.33 -37.26
N PRO A 258 8.12 -0.95 -37.70
CA PRO A 258 7.32 0.08 -37.04
C PRO A 258 6.98 -0.26 -35.58
N TYR A 259 7.08 -1.52 -35.21
CA TYR A 259 6.81 -1.98 -33.86
C TYR A 259 7.96 -1.63 -32.90
N LEU A 260 9.21 -1.94 -33.30
CA LEU A 260 10.40 -1.58 -32.54
C LEU A 260 10.63 -0.07 -32.54
N ASP A 261 10.32 0.61 -33.64
CA ASP A 261 10.36 2.07 -33.77
C ASP A 261 9.48 2.75 -32.69
N ARG A 262 8.24 2.29 -32.51
CA ARG A 262 7.35 2.77 -31.45
C ARG A 262 7.88 2.51 -30.06
N VAL A 263 8.47 1.34 -29.83
CA VAL A 263 9.02 0.97 -28.52
C VAL A 263 10.24 1.83 -28.18
N ARG A 264 11.12 2.09 -29.17
CA ARG A 264 12.24 3.02 -29.05
C ARG A 264 11.75 4.41 -28.64
N ASP A 265 10.81 4.96 -29.38
CA ASP A 265 10.28 6.29 -29.14
C ASP A 265 9.63 6.40 -27.75
N GLN A 266 8.87 5.40 -27.34
CA GLN A 266 8.30 5.33 -25.99
C GLN A 266 9.40 5.28 -24.91
N PHE A 267 10.49 4.55 -25.16
CA PHE A 267 11.60 4.50 -24.22
C PHE A 267 12.32 5.84 -24.10
N LEU A 268 12.57 6.52 -25.22
CA LEU A 268 13.19 7.84 -25.24
C LEU A 268 12.31 8.90 -24.54
N LEU A 269 10.99 8.88 -24.78
CA LEU A 269 10.06 9.72 -24.03
C LEU A 269 10.21 9.52 -22.51
N LEU A 270 10.29 8.26 -22.06
CA LEU A 270 10.49 7.97 -20.63
C LEU A 270 11.88 8.40 -20.15
N ALA A 271 12.91 8.27 -20.97
CA ALA A 271 14.29 8.58 -20.62
C ALA A 271 14.55 10.10 -20.52
N TRP A 272 13.76 10.92 -21.19
CA TRP A 272 13.89 12.38 -21.15
C TRP A 272 12.81 13.11 -20.33
N THR A 273 11.77 12.38 -19.88
CA THR A 273 10.76 12.92 -18.97
C THR A 273 10.91 12.40 -17.53
N GLY A 274 11.61 11.30 -17.34
CA GLY A 274 11.68 10.61 -16.06
C GLY A 274 10.35 10.00 -15.61
N CYS A 275 9.33 9.93 -16.46
CA CYS A 275 8.04 9.34 -16.15
C CYS A 275 8.12 7.85 -15.82
N ARG A 276 7.13 7.34 -15.09
CA ARG A 276 6.95 5.90 -14.97
C ARG A 276 6.25 5.36 -16.20
N TYR A 277 6.51 4.10 -16.55
CA TYR A 277 5.84 3.44 -17.67
C TYR A 277 4.32 3.52 -17.59
N SER A 278 3.75 3.43 -16.39
CA SER A 278 2.31 3.58 -16.16
C SER A 278 1.74 4.95 -16.53
N ASP A 279 2.57 5.98 -16.55
CA ASP A 279 2.17 7.35 -16.86
C ASP A 279 2.47 7.75 -18.32
N LEU A 280 3.14 6.89 -19.10
CA LEU A 280 3.52 7.14 -20.50
C LEU A 280 2.33 7.59 -21.36
N GLY A 281 1.16 6.97 -21.20
CA GLY A 281 -0.05 7.33 -21.94
C GLY A 281 -0.63 8.71 -21.61
N LYS A 282 -0.05 9.43 -20.64
CA LYS A 282 -0.40 10.81 -20.30
C LYS A 282 0.48 11.86 -20.98
N LEU A 283 1.57 11.46 -21.66
CA LEU A 283 2.46 12.38 -22.36
C LEU A 283 1.84 12.83 -23.70
N THR A 284 0.69 13.48 -23.64
CA THR A 284 -0.10 13.90 -24.81
C THR A 284 -0.39 15.39 -24.73
N ARG A 285 -0.80 15.99 -25.85
CA ARG A 285 -1.16 17.42 -25.98
C ARG A 285 -2.10 17.89 -24.86
N ARG A 286 -3.01 17.05 -24.42
CA ARG A 286 -3.98 17.35 -23.35
C ARG A 286 -3.32 17.76 -22.03
N TYR A 287 -2.14 17.26 -21.75
CA TYR A 287 -1.42 17.51 -20.49
C TYR A 287 -0.31 18.54 -20.63
N ILE A 288 -0.19 19.20 -21.79
CA ILE A 288 0.77 20.28 -21.99
C ILE A 288 0.20 21.56 -21.40
N VAL A 289 1.01 22.25 -20.63
CA VAL A 289 0.77 23.58 -20.07
C VAL A 289 1.96 24.48 -20.37
N GLN A 290 1.75 25.78 -20.40
CA GLN A 290 2.81 26.78 -20.55
C GLN A 290 3.26 27.23 -19.16
N GLU A 291 4.56 27.15 -18.89
CA GLU A 291 5.19 27.65 -17.67
C GLU A 291 6.32 28.59 -18.06
N ASP A 292 6.18 29.88 -17.77
CA ASP A 292 7.12 30.94 -18.13
C ASP A 292 7.47 30.99 -19.64
N GLY A 293 6.56 30.54 -20.49
CA GLY A 293 6.73 30.51 -21.94
C GLY A 293 7.25 29.19 -22.52
N ASP A 294 7.60 28.26 -21.67
CA ASP A 294 8.07 26.91 -22.06
C ASP A 294 6.96 25.86 -21.92
N ASP A 295 6.96 24.89 -22.82
CA ASP A 295 6.01 23.77 -22.79
C ASP A 295 6.42 22.74 -21.73
N CYS A 296 5.46 22.37 -20.88
CA CYS A 296 5.62 21.38 -19.84
C CYS A 296 4.46 20.38 -19.80
N PHE A 297 4.72 19.13 -19.47
CA PHE A 297 3.66 18.19 -19.11
C PHE A 297 3.27 18.38 -17.66
N SER A 298 1.99 18.68 -17.38
CA SER A 298 1.42 18.72 -16.03
C SER A 298 0.51 17.52 -15.83
N LEU A 299 0.89 16.58 -14.97
CA LEU A 299 0.16 15.34 -14.77
C LEU A 299 0.18 14.84 -13.32
N GLU A 300 -0.86 14.10 -12.96
CA GLU A 300 -0.91 13.36 -11.70
C GLU A 300 -0.42 11.93 -11.94
N GLN A 301 0.59 11.50 -11.18
CA GLN A 301 1.18 10.16 -11.29
C GLN A 301 0.22 9.08 -10.78
N GLN A 302 -0.04 8.05 -11.57
CA GLN A 302 -0.96 6.97 -11.26
C GLN A 302 -0.62 6.23 -9.96
N LYS A 303 0.66 5.95 -9.72
CA LYS A 303 1.11 5.16 -8.56
C LYS A 303 1.09 5.93 -7.24
N THR A 304 1.37 7.23 -7.25
CA THR A 304 1.61 8.03 -6.03
C THR A 304 0.56 9.10 -5.80
N GLY A 305 -0.22 9.46 -6.83
CA GLY A 305 -1.11 10.62 -6.80
C GLY A 305 -0.37 11.95 -6.72
N ALA A 306 0.95 11.96 -6.93
CA ALA A 306 1.73 13.18 -6.92
C ALA A 306 1.50 13.97 -8.23
N LYS A 307 1.22 15.25 -8.11
CA LYS A 307 1.23 16.18 -9.24
C LYS A 307 2.67 16.53 -9.57
N VAL A 308 3.03 16.44 -10.85
CA VAL A 308 4.37 16.75 -11.35
C VAL A 308 4.25 17.63 -12.58
N VAL A 309 5.18 18.56 -12.73
CA VAL A 309 5.38 19.37 -13.93
C VAL A 309 6.73 18.98 -14.52
N ILE A 310 6.75 18.59 -15.79
CA ILE A 310 7.91 18.01 -16.46
C ILE A 310 8.18 18.83 -17.72
N PRO A 311 9.34 19.50 -17.84
CA PRO A 311 9.67 20.27 -19.02
C PRO A 311 9.76 19.38 -20.26
N ILE A 312 9.31 19.89 -21.39
CA ILE A 312 9.48 19.23 -22.70
C ILE A 312 10.87 19.60 -23.22
N LEU A 313 11.79 18.64 -23.07
CA LEU A 313 13.18 18.85 -23.46
C LEU A 313 13.36 18.65 -24.99
N PRO A 314 14.32 19.35 -25.63
CA PRO A 314 14.54 19.27 -27.08
C PRO A 314 14.67 17.84 -27.65
N PRO A 315 15.30 16.87 -26.98
CA PRO A 315 15.46 15.52 -27.56
C PRO A 315 14.15 14.76 -27.81
N ILE A 316 13.03 15.17 -27.18
CA ILE A 316 11.74 14.48 -27.41
C ILE A 316 10.83 15.22 -28.38
N LEU A 317 11.15 16.44 -28.78
CA LEU A 317 10.34 17.21 -29.74
C LEU A 317 10.09 16.46 -31.05
N PRO A 318 11.12 15.89 -31.73
CA PRO A 318 10.90 15.13 -32.95
C PRO A 318 9.95 13.94 -32.77
N ILE A 319 9.99 13.30 -31.60
CA ILE A 319 9.10 12.17 -31.29
C ILE A 319 7.68 12.67 -31.09
N LEU A 320 7.49 13.77 -30.37
CA LEU A 320 6.16 14.35 -30.15
C LEU A 320 5.54 14.83 -31.48
N GLU A 321 6.31 15.50 -32.33
CA GLU A 321 5.88 15.93 -33.66
C GLU A 321 5.53 14.77 -34.58
N LYS A 322 6.35 13.69 -34.59
CA LYS A 322 6.11 12.44 -35.35
C LYS A 322 4.71 11.86 -35.07
N TYR A 323 4.23 11.99 -33.84
CA TYR A 323 2.93 11.45 -33.41
C TYR A 323 1.87 12.53 -33.17
N ASP A 324 2.06 13.74 -33.71
CA ASP A 324 1.16 14.90 -33.50
C ASP A 324 0.81 15.08 -32.00
N TYR A 325 1.81 14.95 -31.11
CA TYR A 325 1.66 15.03 -29.65
C TYR A 325 0.67 13.98 -29.09
N GLN A 326 0.49 12.87 -29.79
CA GLN A 326 -0.34 11.73 -29.38
C GLN A 326 0.50 10.43 -29.46
N PRO A 327 1.48 10.22 -28.55
CA PRO A 327 2.32 9.03 -28.58
C PRO A 327 1.49 7.74 -28.59
N PRO A 328 1.97 6.67 -29.23
CA PRO A 328 1.26 5.42 -29.30
C PRO A 328 0.90 4.89 -27.91
N LYS A 329 -0.26 4.26 -27.80
CA LYS A 329 -0.68 3.63 -26.53
C LYS A 329 0.38 2.62 -26.05
N PRO A 330 0.72 2.64 -24.74
CA PRO A 330 1.64 1.66 -24.17
C PRO A 330 1.11 0.25 -24.34
N ILE A 331 2.01 -0.69 -24.67
CA ILE A 331 1.74 -2.12 -24.67
C ILE A 331 1.87 -2.69 -23.25
N SER A 332 1.76 -4.02 -23.05
CA SER A 332 2.06 -4.59 -21.73
C SER A 332 3.53 -4.34 -21.35
N ASN A 333 3.78 -4.04 -20.07
CA ASN A 333 5.14 -3.76 -19.59
C ASN A 333 6.12 -4.93 -19.86
N GLN A 334 5.63 -6.16 -19.83
CA GLN A 334 6.44 -7.33 -20.13
C GLN A 334 6.91 -7.29 -21.60
N ARG A 335 5.99 -7.16 -22.54
CA ARG A 335 6.31 -7.07 -23.98
C ARG A 335 7.21 -5.88 -24.29
N PHE A 336 6.94 -4.74 -23.65
CA PHE A 336 7.80 -3.58 -23.80
C PHE A 336 9.24 -3.88 -23.37
N ASN A 337 9.41 -4.53 -22.22
CA ASN A 337 10.74 -4.91 -21.73
C ASN A 337 11.47 -5.92 -22.65
N ASP A 338 10.72 -6.81 -23.30
CA ASP A 338 11.30 -7.75 -24.24
C ASP A 338 11.79 -7.03 -25.51
N TYR A 339 10.95 -6.18 -26.09
CA TYR A 339 11.29 -5.44 -27.31
C TYR A 339 12.35 -4.34 -27.11
N ILE A 340 12.34 -3.64 -25.96
CA ILE A 340 13.38 -2.62 -25.73
C ILE A 340 14.78 -3.25 -25.59
N LYS A 341 14.89 -4.47 -25.16
CA LYS A 341 16.17 -5.20 -25.19
C LYS A 341 16.65 -5.47 -26.60
N GLU A 342 15.73 -5.79 -27.51
CA GLU A 342 16.05 -5.98 -28.91
C GLU A 342 16.54 -4.68 -29.55
N VAL A 343 15.82 -3.58 -29.30
CA VAL A 343 16.24 -2.23 -29.74
C VAL A 343 17.61 -1.88 -29.17
N ALA A 344 17.85 -2.14 -27.89
CA ALA A 344 19.13 -1.85 -27.23
C ALA A 344 20.29 -2.72 -27.80
N ARG A 345 19.99 -3.96 -28.18
CA ARG A 345 20.97 -4.84 -28.88
C ARG A 345 21.29 -4.28 -30.26
N MET A 346 20.29 -3.82 -31.00
CA MET A 346 20.50 -3.22 -32.33
C MET A 346 21.33 -1.92 -32.25
N ALA A 347 21.18 -1.17 -31.14
CA ALA A 347 21.96 0.03 -30.86
C ALA A 347 23.39 -0.25 -30.39
N GLY A 348 23.82 -1.53 -30.31
CA GLY A 348 25.17 -1.89 -29.91
C GLY A 348 25.48 -1.68 -28.43
N LEU A 349 24.50 -1.80 -27.54
CA LEU A 349 24.72 -1.68 -26.07
C LEU A 349 25.31 -2.99 -25.54
N ASP A 350 26.47 -3.37 -26.02
CA ASP A 350 27.09 -4.67 -25.74
C ASP A 350 28.10 -4.66 -24.58
N ASP A 351 28.35 -3.50 -23.98
CA ASP A 351 29.21 -3.37 -22.80
C ASP A 351 28.81 -4.39 -21.72
N GLU A 352 29.78 -5.07 -21.13
CA GLU A 352 29.53 -6.01 -20.05
C GLU A 352 29.11 -5.27 -18.77
N VAL A 353 27.98 -5.65 -18.21
CA VAL A 353 27.51 -5.19 -16.90
C VAL A 353 27.44 -6.36 -15.93
N THR A 354 27.99 -6.16 -14.74
CA THR A 354 27.85 -7.13 -13.65
C THR A 354 26.53 -6.87 -12.93
N THR A 355 25.72 -7.89 -12.83
CA THR A 355 24.49 -7.85 -12.03
C THR A 355 24.58 -8.90 -10.94
N THR A 356 24.32 -8.47 -9.72
CA THR A 356 24.34 -9.36 -8.56
C THR A 356 22.92 -9.82 -8.23
N HIS A 357 22.76 -11.10 -7.97
CA HIS A 357 21.51 -11.67 -7.49
C HIS A 357 21.80 -12.82 -6.54
N THR A 358 20.88 -13.07 -5.62
CA THR A 358 20.96 -14.26 -4.79
C THR A 358 20.42 -15.44 -5.57
N GLN A 359 21.21 -16.49 -5.66
CA GLN A 359 20.81 -17.76 -6.25
C GLN A 359 20.93 -18.85 -5.19
N GLN A 360 19.88 -19.65 -5.06
CA GLN A 360 19.95 -20.87 -4.30
C GLN A 360 20.39 -22.01 -5.20
N ASN A 361 21.44 -22.70 -4.80
CA ASN A 361 21.79 -23.97 -5.41
C ASN A 361 20.85 -25.05 -4.88
N LYS A 362 20.38 -25.96 -5.75
CA LYS A 362 19.55 -27.08 -5.32
C LYS A 362 20.26 -27.87 -4.21
N GLY A 363 19.65 -27.94 -3.04
CA GLY A 363 20.16 -28.67 -1.87
C GLY A 363 20.91 -27.82 -0.83
N GLU A 364 21.23 -26.55 -1.10
CA GLU A 364 21.85 -25.66 -0.13
C GLU A 364 20.83 -24.73 0.52
N PHE A 365 20.91 -24.58 1.83
CA PHE A 365 20.00 -23.72 2.58
C PHE A 365 20.39 -22.23 2.51
N VAL A 366 21.68 -21.95 2.39
CA VAL A 366 22.18 -20.57 2.34
C VAL A 366 22.29 -20.12 0.90
N PRO A 367 21.49 -19.14 0.48
CA PRO A 367 21.61 -18.60 -0.87
C PRO A 367 22.94 -17.88 -1.01
N GLY A 368 23.71 -18.28 -2.02
CA GLY A 368 24.93 -17.60 -2.41
C GLY A 368 24.63 -16.32 -3.18
N ARG A 369 25.46 -15.29 -2.99
CA ARG A 369 25.46 -14.12 -3.86
C ARG A 369 26.20 -14.49 -5.14
N VAL A 370 25.49 -14.42 -6.26
CA VAL A 370 26.04 -14.76 -7.58
C VAL A 370 26.16 -13.49 -8.41
N GLU A 371 27.35 -13.24 -8.94
CA GLU A 371 27.58 -12.19 -9.91
C GLU A 371 27.44 -12.79 -11.31
N THR A 372 26.55 -12.20 -12.11
CA THR A 372 26.37 -12.59 -13.50
C THR A 372 26.80 -11.44 -14.39
N ARG A 373 27.76 -11.70 -15.27
CA ARG A 373 28.13 -10.78 -16.34
C ARG A 373 27.22 -11.02 -17.52
N ARG A 374 26.72 -9.94 -18.08
CA ARG A 374 25.88 -9.99 -19.28
C ARG A 374 25.98 -8.70 -20.07
N PRO A 375 25.73 -8.72 -21.38
CA PRO A 375 25.65 -7.51 -22.17
C PRO A 375 24.62 -6.54 -21.63
N LYS A 376 24.88 -5.24 -21.62
CA LYS A 376 24.08 -4.17 -21.07
C LYS A 376 22.66 -4.17 -21.62
N TRP A 377 22.48 -4.47 -22.92
CA TRP A 377 21.16 -4.54 -23.54
C TRP A 377 20.20 -5.51 -22.83
N GLN A 378 20.71 -6.62 -22.29
CA GLN A 378 19.88 -7.59 -21.56
C GLN A 378 19.31 -7.04 -20.24
N ALA A 379 19.93 -6.01 -19.69
CA ALA A 379 19.53 -5.38 -18.45
C ALA A 379 18.61 -4.17 -18.65
N VAL A 380 18.38 -3.73 -19.90
CA VAL A 380 17.51 -2.61 -20.22
C VAL A 380 16.05 -2.97 -19.98
N THR A 381 15.33 -2.05 -19.34
CA THR A 381 13.88 -2.17 -19.01
C THR A 381 13.23 -0.78 -19.05
N ALA A 382 11.91 -0.71 -19.05
CA ALA A 382 11.17 0.55 -18.90
C ALA A 382 11.67 1.38 -17.69
N HIS A 383 12.07 0.70 -16.62
CA HIS A 383 12.57 1.38 -15.42
C HIS A 383 13.98 1.95 -15.58
N THR A 384 14.77 1.37 -16.50
CA THR A 384 16.07 1.90 -16.89
C THR A 384 15.96 3.30 -17.47
N ALA A 385 14.94 3.58 -18.30
CA ALA A 385 14.70 4.92 -18.86
C ALA A 385 14.60 5.99 -17.76
N ARG A 386 13.75 5.76 -16.78
CA ARG A 386 13.57 6.70 -15.65
C ARG A 386 14.85 6.85 -14.80
N ARG A 387 15.61 5.77 -14.65
CA ARG A 387 16.90 5.80 -13.96
C ARG A 387 17.94 6.58 -14.75
N SER A 388 17.95 6.43 -16.08
CA SER A 388 18.82 7.20 -16.98
C SER A 388 18.53 8.70 -16.85
N PHE A 389 17.26 9.10 -16.88
CA PHE A 389 16.87 10.49 -16.62
C PHE A 389 17.46 11.02 -15.32
N ALA A 390 17.19 10.34 -14.20
CA ALA A 390 17.64 10.80 -12.89
C ALA A 390 19.17 10.87 -12.80
N THR A 391 19.86 9.86 -13.32
CA THR A 391 21.33 9.79 -13.30
C THR A 391 21.97 10.85 -14.19
N ASN A 392 21.48 11.05 -15.42
CA ASN A 392 22.03 12.03 -16.35
C ASN A 392 21.80 13.46 -15.86
N MET A 393 20.58 13.79 -15.38
CA MET A 393 20.31 15.10 -14.79
C MET A 393 21.19 15.36 -13.56
N TYR A 394 21.40 14.35 -12.71
CA TYR A 394 22.29 14.45 -11.56
C TYR A 394 23.74 14.70 -12.02
N LYS A 395 24.24 13.95 -13.01
CA LYS A 395 25.59 14.13 -13.59
C LYS A 395 25.80 15.48 -14.25
N GLN A 396 24.76 16.08 -14.81
CA GLN A 396 24.78 17.45 -15.35
C GLN A 396 24.78 18.52 -14.26
N GLY A 397 24.58 18.16 -12.97
CA GLY A 397 24.62 19.08 -11.85
C GLY A 397 23.28 19.73 -11.49
N PHE A 398 22.17 19.20 -12.01
CA PHE A 398 20.87 19.66 -11.58
C PHE A 398 20.62 19.31 -10.11
N GLN A 399 19.93 20.22 -9.40
CA GLN A 399 19.64 20.02 -7.98
C GLN A 399 18.82 18.75 -7.75
N THR A 400 19.24 17.91 -6.83
CA THR A 400 18.56 16.66 -6.44
C THR A 400 17.06 16.87 -6.20
N LEU A 401 16.69 17.94 -5.48
CA LEU A 401 15.31 18.26 -5.17
C LEU A 401 14.48 18.57 -6.43
N ALA A 402 15.06 19.28 -7.41
CA ALA A 402 14.39 19.56 -8.67
C ALA A 402 14.11 18.28 -9.46
N ILE A 403 15.12 17.37 -9.57
CA ILE A 403 14.95 16.08 -10.23
C ILE A 403 13.89 15.22 -9.50
N MET A 404 13.88 15.24 -8.16
CA MET A 404 12.88 14.55 -7.35
C MET A 404 11.46 15.07 -7.59
N ARG A 405 11.30 16.38 -7.76
CA ARG A 405 9.99 17.01 -8.07
C ARG A 405 9.46 16.56 -9.43
N ILE A 406 10.29 16.53 -10.46
CA ILE A 406 9.96 16.05 -11.82
C ILE A 406 9.61 14.55 -11.76
N THR A 407 10.45 13.75 -11.13
CA THR A 407 10.25 12.30 -11.06
C THR A 407 9.18 11.89 -10.03
N GLY A 408 8.77 12.77 -9.11
CA GLY A 408 7.79 12.48 -8.06
C GLY A 408 8.30 11.51 -7.00
N HIS A 409 9.58 11.62 -6.62
CA HIS A 409 10.13 10.92 -5.45
C HIS A 409 9.81 11.68 -4.17
N GLN A 410 9.29 10.99 -3.16
CA GLN A 410 8.90 11.61 -1.89
C GLN A 410 10.03 11.68 -0.86
N THR A 411 11.06 10.84 -1.00
CA THR A 411 12.19 10.80 -0.08
C THR A 411 13.51 10.74 -0.84
N GLU A 412 14.51 11.45 -0.34
CA GLU A 412 15.86 11.44 -0.91
C GLU A 412 16.47 10.04 -0.90
N LYS A 413 16.28 9.28 0.18
CA LYS A 413 16.71 7.89 0.27
C LYS A 413 16.20 7.04 -0.89
N SER A 414 14.93 7.18 -1.26
CA SER A 414 14.35 6.45 -2.39
C SER A 414 14.88 6.94 -3.74
N PHE A 415 15.21 8.22 -3.85
CA PHE A 415 15.78 8.82 -5.05
C PHE A 415 17.23 8.36 -5.26
N LEU A 416 18.07 8.39 -4.23
CA LEU A 416 19.47 8.00 -4.32
C LEU A 416 19.67 6.54 -4.78
N THR A 417 18.69 5.66 -4.57
CA THR A 417 18.73 4.30 -5.14
C THR A 417 18.66 4.28 -6.69
N TYR A 418 18.20 5.37 -7.29
CA TYR A 418 18.13 5.53 -8.76
C TYR A 418 19.42 6.08 -9.35
N ILE A 419 20.20 6.80 -8.56
CA ILE A 419 21.43 7.43 -9.04
C ILE A 419 22.53 6.39 -9.13
N LYS A 420 23.10 6.24 -10.32
CA LYS A 420 24.23 5.35 -10.60
C LYS A 420 25.46 6.19 -10.94
N VAL A 421 26.06 6.71 -9.88
CA VAL A 421 27.26 7.55 -9.94
C VAL A 421 28.27 6.99 -8.95
N SER A 422 29.48 6.70 -9.43
CA SER A 422 30.57 6.26 -8.58
C SER A 422 31.14 7.44 -7.77
N GLU A 423 31.86 7.14 -6.69
CA GLU A 423 32.51 8.16 -5.88
C GLU A 423 33.50 9.00 -6.71
N SER A 424 34.22 8.35 -7.65
CA SER A 424 35.13 9.03 -8.59
C SER A 424 34.38 9.98 -9.53
N GLU A 425 33.24 9.56 -10.07
CA GLU A 425 32.40 10.43 -10.92
C GLU A 425 31.85 11.61 -10.12
N ASN A 426 31.43 11.38 -8.87
CA ASN A 426 30.96 12.43 -8.00
C ASN A 426 32.06 13.48 -7.71
N ALA A 427 33.27 13.05 -7.40
CA ALA A 427 34.41 13.93 -7.25
C ALA A 427 34.70 14.77 -8.52
N LYS A 428 34.62 14.15 -9.70
CA LYS A 428 34.76 14.85 -10.99
C LYS A 428 33.66 15.90 -11.20
N MET A 429 32.44 15.61 -10.79
CA MET A 429 31.33 16.57 -10.89
C MET A 429 31.60 17.80 -10.03
N VAL A 430 32.01 17.61 -8.77
CA VAL A 430 32.35 18.71 -7.86
C VAL A 430 33.46 19.57 -8.46
N LEU A 431 34.52 18.96 -9.00
CA LEU A 431 35.63 19.67 -9.65
C LEU A 431 35.17 20.49 -10.86
N ARG A 432 34.28 19.93 -11.70
CA ARG A 432 33.72 20.66 -12.86
C ARG A 432 32.92 21.88 -12.43
N GLN A 433 32.04 21.73 -11.45
CA GLN A 433 31.23 22.84 -10.92
C GLN A 433 32.12 23.94 -10.32
N PHE A 434 33.11 23.53 -9.52
CA PHE A 434 34.05 24.50 -8.94
C PHE A 434 34.83 25.28 -10.00
N LYS A 435 35.38 24.59 -11.02
CA LYS A 435 36.10 25.24 -12.13
C LYS A 435 35.19 26.18 -12.92
N SER A 436 33.93 25.80 -13.18
CA SER A 436 32.96 26.64 -13.87
C SER A 436 32.62 27.93 -13.09
N GLN A 437 32.54 27.84 -11.77
CA GLN A 437 32.30 29.01 -10.92
C GLN A 437 33.53 29.87 -10.76
N TRP A 438 34.70 29.25 -10.66
CA TRP A 438 35.99 29.98 -10.52
C TRP A 438 36.32 30.77 -11.78
N ASN A 439 36.12 30.24 -12.96
CA ASN A 439 36.40 30.89 -14.23
C ASN A 439 35.39 32.02 -14.59
N LYS A 440 34.28 32.13 -13.83
CA LYS A 440 33.29 33.23 -13.98
C LYS A 440 33.61 34.45 -13.07
N ARG A 441 34.60 34.33 -12.19
CA ARG A 441 35.13 35.44 -11.35
C ARG A 441 36.31 36.10 -12.02
#